data_c7a1b5c41c0f17612af60e3d93e3f737
#
_entry.id   c7a1b5c41c0f17612af60e3d93e3f737
#
_cell.length_a   1.000
_cell.length_b   1.000
_cell.length_c   1.000
_cell.angle_alpha   90.00
_cell.angle_beta   90.00
_cell.angle_gamma   90.00
#
_symmetry.space_group_name_H-M   'P 1'
#
loop_
_entity.id
_entity.type
_entity.pdbx_description
1 polymer ?
#
loop_
_entity_poly.entity_id
_entity_poly.type
_entity_poly.pdbx_seq_one_letter_code
_entity_poly.pdbx_strand_id
1 'polypeptide(L)'
;VYNVMKIINNDDNDEPLYSFGKILWDDGIEREISLDIINALRHAYAMTIHKSQGSQFKQVIIVLDKAPNIDRTMCYTAITRAVEKVYLIGPLNILSQALTHESASKRNVDLGHKVKALLLKK
;
A
#
# COMPACT_ATOMS: atom_id res chain seq x y z
N VAL A 1 -18.07 -23.85 8.84
CA VAL A 1 -17.21 -25.04 9.05
C VAL A 1 -16.21 -25.04 7.92
N TYR A 2 -14.96 -24.69 8.21
CA TYR A 2 -13.88 -24.70 7.21
C TYR A 2 -13.32 -26.12 7.15
N ASN A 3 -13.52 -26.80 6.05
CA ASN A 3 -12.85 -28.06 5.81
C ASN A 3 -11.41 -27.78 5.40
N VAL A 4 -10.46 -28.04 6.27
CA VAL A 4 -9.04 -28.07 5.94
C VAL A 4 -8.83 -29.29 5.05
N MET A 5 -8.54 -29.08 3.78
CA MET A 5 -8.82 -30.13 2.79
C MET A 5 -7.60 -30.80 2.20
N LYS A 6 -6.36 -30.33 2.41
CA LYS A 6 -5.25 -31.02 1.74
C LYS A 6 -3.88 -30.71 2.35
N ILE A 7 -3.14 -31.76 2.66
CA ILE A 7 -1.67 -31.71 2.85
C ILE A 7 -1.04 -31.72 1.45
N ILE A 8 -0.24 -30.72 1.11
CA ILE A 8 0.30 -30.54 -0.25
C ILE A 8 1.71 -31.10 -0.39
N ASN A 9 2.44 -31.33 0.71
CA ASN A 9 3.83 -31.76 0.65
C ASN A 9 3.99 -33.26 0.71
N ASN A 10 4.79 -33.76 -0.25
CA ASN A 10 5.21 -35.15 -0.33
C ASN A 10 6.70 -35.34 0.00
N ASP A 11 7.43 -34.30 0.43
CA ASP A 11 8.83 -34.44 0.79
C ASP A 11 8.97 -34.72 2.29
N ASP A 12 9.67 -35.81 2.62
CA ASP A 12 9.78 -36.40 3.95
C ASP A 12 10.46 -35.52 5.02
N ASN A 13 10.90 -34.31 4.70
CA ASN A 13 11.67 -33.43 5.58
C ASN A 13 11.04 -32.03 5.81
N ASP A 14 9.93 -31.69 5.20
CA ASP A 14 9.28 -30.38 5.37
C ASP A 14 8.01 -30.48 6.22
N GLU A 15 7.74 -29.44 7.01
CA GLU A 15 6.49 -29.32 7.75
C GLU A 15 5.28 -29.40 6.80
N PRO A 16 4.20 -30.07 7.20
CA PRO A 16 3.04 -30.25 6.33
C PRO A 16 2.43 -28.91 5.94
N LEU A 17 2.43 -28.60 4.66
CA LEU A 17 1.78 -27.40 4.12
C LEU A 17 0.27 -27.67 3.94
N TYR A 18 -0.56 -26.98 4.70
CA TYR A 18 -2.00 -27.10 4.62
C TYR A 18 -2.57 -26.12 3.57
N SER A 19 -3.38 -26.64 2.64
CA SER A 19 -4.15 -25.82 1.73
C SER A 19 -5.58 -25.63 2.24
N PHE A 20 -6.05 -24.39 2.24
CA PHE A 20 -7.41 -23.99 2.60
C PHE A 20 -8.32 -23.81 1.38
N GLY A 21 -7.83 -24.16 0.20
CA GLY A 21 -8.53 -24.00 -1.07
C GLY A 21 -7.70 -23.26 -2.11
N LYS A 22 -8.38 -22.75 -3.15
CA LYS A 22 -7.74 -22.04 -4.24
C LYS A 22 -8.36 -20.68 -4.46
N ILE A 23 -7.55 -19.70 -4.85
CA ILE A 23 -7.99 -18.37 -5.28
C ILE A 23 -7.59 -18.19 -6.74
N LEU A 24 -8.52 -17.73 -7.55
CA LEU A 24 -8.24 -17.21 -8.88
C LEU A 24 -7.79 -15.75 -8.74
N TRP A 25 -6.57 -15.46 -9.17
CA TRP A 25 -6.01 -14.12 -9.16
C TRP A 25 -6.37 -13.35 -10.44
N ASP A 26 -6.16 -12.03 -10.41
CA ASP A 26 -6.44 -11.14 -11.55
C ASP A 26 -5.63 -11.48 -12.81
N ASP A 27 -4.51 -12.18 -12.65
CA ASP A 27 -3.68 -12.71 -13.74
C ASP A 27 -4.25 -13.99 -14.38
N GLY A 28 -5.41 -14.46 -13.89
CA GLY A 28 -6.06 -15.68 -14.36
C GLY A 28 -5.45 -16.98 -13.85
N ILE A 29 -4.49 -16.92 -12.91
CA ILE A 29 -3.83 -18.09 -12.36
C ILE A 29 -4.46 -18.48 -11.04
N GLU A 30 -4.85 -19.75 -10.91
CA GLU A 30 -5.26 -20.31 -9.62
C GLU A 30 -4.04 -20.61 -8.75
N ARG A 31 -4.06 -20.15 -7.52
CA ARG A 31 -3.05 -20.44 -6.51
C ARG A 31 -3.69 -21.02 -5.27
N GLU A 32 -2.99 -21.96 -4.65
CA GLU A 32 -3.44 -22.54 -3.39
C GLU A 32 -3.30 -21.54 -2.24
N ILE A 33 -4.25 -21.60 -1.31
CA ILE A 33 -4.29 -20.72 -0.15
C ILE A 33 -3.59 -21.41 1.01
N SER A 34 -2.40 -20.94 1.37
CA SER A 34 -1.71 -21.32 2.61
C SER A 34 -2.19 -20.48 3.80
N LEU A 35 -1.80 -20.91 5.00
CA LEU A 35 -2.05 -20.14 6.22
C LEU A 35 -1.43 -18.73 6.16
N ASP A 36 -0.26 -18.60 5.56
CA ASP A 36 0.43 -17.32 5.39
C ASP A 36 -0.36 -16.37 4.50
N ILE A 37 -0.92 -16.89 3.40
CA ILE A 37 -1.80 -16.11 2.52
C ILE A 37 -3.04 -15.65 3.29
N ILE A 38 -3.70 -16.53 4.05
CA ILE A 38 -4.88 -16.16 4.85
C ILE A 38 -4.54 -15.05 5.86
N ASN A 39 -3.42 -15.19 6.56
CA ASN A 39 -2.97 -14.19 7.53
C ASN A 39 -2.60 -12.84 6.87
N ALA A 40 -2.17 -12.86 5.62
CA ALA A 40 -1.83 -11.66 4.85
C ALA A 40 -3.05 -10.99 4.20
N LEU A 41 -4.17 -11.71 4.00
CA LEU A 41 -5.38 -11.16 3.39
C LEU A 41 -5.94 -10.01 4.23
N ARG A 42 -6.35 -8.96 3.54
CA ARG A 42 -7.04 -7.81 4.14
C ARG A 42 -8.17 -7.38 3.23
N HIS A 43 -9.20 -6.81 3.82
CA HIS A 43 -10.28 -6.19 3.05
C HIS A 43 -9.73 -5.06 2.17
N ALA A 44 -10.16 -5.00 0.91
CA ALA A 44 -9.70 -4.03 -0.08
C ALA A 44 -10.77 -3.02 -0.50
N TYR A 45 -11.88 -2.87 0.27
CA TYR A 45 -12.90 -1.87 0.01
C TYR A 45 -12.41 -0.42 0.23
N ALA A 46 -11.37 -0.25 1.03
CA ALA A 46 -10.64 1.01 1.21
C ALA A 46 -9.20 0.71 1.58
N MET A 47 -8.29 1.58 1.17
CA MET A 47 -6.87 1.47 1.48
C MET A 47 -6.24 2.83 1.76
N THR A 48 -5.11 2.87 2.43
CA THR A 48 -4.37 4.11 2.63
C THR A 48 -3.63 4.50 1.35
N ILE A 49 -3.34 5.81 1.22
CA ILE A 49 -2.55 6.34 0.10
C ILE A 49 -1.20 5.62 -0.04
N HIS A 50 -0.54 5.31 1.09
CA HIS A 50 0.73 4.59 1.08
C HIS A 50 0.61 3.18 0.48
N LYS A 51 -0.46 2.46 0.80
CA LYS A 51 -0.69 1.12 0.24
C LYS A 51 -1.07 1.15 -1.24
N SER A 52 -1.60 2.26 -1.74
CA SER A 52 -1.92 2.43 -3.15
C SER A 52 -0.72 2.83 -4.02
N GLN A 53 0.44 3.08 -3.44
CA GLN A 53 1.65 3.43 -4.19
C GLN A 53 2.03 2.29 -5.14
N GLY A 54 2.33 2.65 -6.39
CA GLY A 54 2.62 1.69 -7.45
C GLY A 54 1.38 1.13 -8.17
N SER A 55 0.18 1.34 -7.64
CA SER A 55 -1.07 0.90 -8.27
C SER A 55 -1.76 2.06 -8.99
N GLN A 56 -2.57 1.74 -10.01
CA GLN A 56 -3.44 2.68 -10.72
C GLN A 56 -4.85 2.11 -10.83
N PHE A 57 -5.84 2.98 -10.76
CA PHE A 57 -7.25 2.62 -10.81
C PHE A 57 -7.97 3.52 -11.81
N LYS A 58 -8.98 3.02 -12.50
CA LYS A 58 -9.78 3.83 -13.43
C LYS A 58 -10.39 5.03 -12.71
N GLN A 59 -10.99 4.78 -11.56
CA GLN A 59 -11.62 5.83 -10.76
C GLN A 59 -11.16 5.70 -9.31
N VAL A 60 -10.95 6.83 -8.65
CA VAL A 60 -10.50 6.90 -7.25
C VAL A 60 -11.41 7.83 -6.48
N ILE A 61 -11.86 7.37 -5.32
CA ILE A 61 -12.57 8.18 -4.33
C ILE A 61 -11.58 8.50 -3.20
N ILE A 62 -11.30 9.77 -2.99
CA ILE A 62 -10.42 10.23 -1.91
C ILE A 62 -11.29 10.85 -0.82
N VAL A 63 -11.24 10.26 0.36
CA VAL A 63 -11.92 10.79 1.54
C VAL A 63 -10.95 11.71 2.28
N LEU A 64 -11.33 12.98 2.38
CA LEU A 64 -10.60 14.00 3.11
C LEU A 64 -11.14 14.06 4.54
N ASP A 65 -10.29 13.73 5.51
CA ASP A 65 -10.62 13.84 6.92
C ASP A 65 -9.52 14.65 7.64
N LYS A 66 -9.81 15.09 8.86
CA LYS A 66 -8.83 15.80 9.70
C LYS A 66 -7.71 14.83 10.12
N ALA A 67 -6.71 14.68 9.26
CA ALA A 67 -5.51 13.95 9.61
C ALA A 67 -4.33 14.94 9.74
N PRO A 68 -3.55 14.87 10.82
CA PRO A 68 -2.48 15.83 11.10
C PRO A 68 -1.34 15.80 10.07
N ASN A 69 -1.27 14.78 9.23
CA ASN A 69 -0.17 14.53 8.31
C ASN A 69 -0.56 14.61 6.83
N ILE A 70 -1.72 15.19 6.50
CA ILE A 70 -2.07 15.41 5.10
C ILE A 70 -1.26 16.59 4.57
N ASP A 71 -0.45 16.32 3.56
CA ASP A 71 0.35 17.32 2.88
C ASP A 71 0.13 17.30 1.36
N ARG A 72 0.74 18.26 0.68
CA ARG A 72 0.68 18.40 -0.78
C ARG A 72 1.14 17.12 -1.49
N THR A 73 2.19 16.46 -0.99
CA THR A 73 2.76 15.24 -1.58
C THR A 73 1.79 14.07 -1.49
N MET A 74 1.10 13.92 -0.34
CA MET A 74 0.08 12.90 -0.18
C MET A 74 -1.13 13.15 -1.09
N CYS A 75 -1.60 14.40 -1.19
CA CYS A 75 -2.69 14.75 -2.10
C CYS A 75 -2.31 14.44 -3.56
N TYR A 76 -1.13 14.82 -3.98
CA TYR A 76 -0.63 14.52 -5.32
C TYR A 76 -0.56 13.01 -5.57
N THR A 77 0.01 12.25 -4.62
CA THR A 77 0.12 10.79 -4.73
C THR A 77 -1.25 10.14 -4.87
N ALA A 78 -2.25 10.58 -4.09
CA ALA A 78 -3.60 10.04 -4.15
C ALA A 78 -4.28 10.33 -5.48
N ILE A 79 -4.21 11.59 -5.96
CA ILE A 79 -4.83 12.03 -7.21
C ILE A 79 -4.24 11.29 -8.42
N THR A 80 -2.92 11.10 -8.43
CA THR A 80 -2.22 10.42 -9.53
C THR A 80 -2.46 8.90 -9.57
N ARG A 81 -3.18 8.33 -8.61
CA ARG A 81 -3.64 6.92 -8.68
C ARG A 81 -4.79 6.73 -9.67
N ALA A 82 -5.52 7.79 -10.01
CA ALA A 82 -6.62 7.71 -10.95
C ALA A 82 -6.15 7.90 -12.39
N VAL A 83 -6.64 7.03 -13.29
CA VAL A 83 -6.41 7.13 -14.72
C VAL A 83 -7.47 8.00 -15.39
N GLU A 84 -8.74 7.85 -14.98
CA GLU A 84 -9.87 8.51 -15.64
C GLU A 84 -10.52 9.58 -14.77
N LYS A 85 -10.81 9.29 -13.49
CA LYS A 85 -11.62 10.17 -12.66
C LYS A 85 -11.28 10.10 -11.18
N VAL A 86 -11.28 11.28 -10.54
CA VAL A 86 -11.13 11.43 -9.09
C VAL A 86 -12.39 12.05 -8.51
N TYR A 87 -12.85 11.48 -7.41
CA TYR A 87 -13.89 12.04 -6.56
C TYR A 87 -13.26 12.44 -5.22
N LEU A 88 -13.51 13.67 -4.79
CA LEU A 88 -13.08 14.16 -3.49
C LEU A 88 -14.30 14.25 -2.57
N ILE A 89 -14.24 13.58 -1.44
CA ILE A 89 -15.31 13.61 -0.42
C ILE A 89 -14.73 14.18 0.86
N GLY A 90 -15.33 15.24 1.35
CA GLY A 90 -14.94 15.89 2.60
C GLY A 90 -14.85 17.41 2.50
N PRO A 91 -14.44 18.08 3.58
CA PRO A 91 -14.36 19.54 3.62
C PRO A 91 -13.22 20.08 2.73
N LEU A 92 -13.53 21.02 1.84
CA LEU A 92 -12.55 21.62 0.94
C LEU A 92 -11.44 22.42 1.64
N ASN A 93 -11.71 22.93 2.83
CA ASN A 93 -10.69 23.62 3.63
C ASN A 93 -9.53 22.70 4.03
N ILE A 94 -9.79 21.40 4.23
CA ILE A 94 -8.74 20.41 4.52
C ILE A 94 -7.83 20.24 3.29
N LEU A 95 -8.40 20.16 2.09
CA LEU A 95 -7.63 20.10 0.86
C LEU A 95 -6.77 21.37 0.68
N SER A 96 -7.37 22.54 0.89
CA SER A 96 -6.65 23.82 0.78
C SER A 96 -5.48 23.88 1.77
N GLN A 97 -5.67 23.48 3.01
CA GLN A 97 -4.61 23.41 4.01
C GLN A 97 -3.52 22.41 3.60
N ALA A 98 -3.91 21.23 3.13
CA ALA A 98 -2.96 20.20 2.70
C ALA A 98 -2.10 20.67 1.52
N LEU A 99 -2.67 21.39 0.56
CA LEU A 99 -1.95 21.93 -0.60
C LEU A 99 -0.93 23.01 -0.22
N THR A 100 -1.18 23.75 0.85
CA THR A 100 -0.25 24.78 1.36
C THR A 100 0.81 24.22 2.31
N HIS A 101 0.60 23.00 2.82
CA HIS A 101 1.52 22.38 3.76
C HIS A 101 2.60 21.55 3.04
N GLU A 102 3.84 22.01 3.10
CA GLU A 102 5.02 21.34 2.54
C GLU A 102 5.80 20.60 3.64
N SER A 103 5.37 19.39 4.01
CA SER A 103 6.10 18.60 5.00
C SER A 103 7.36 17.92 4.44
N ALA A 104 7.39 17.66 3.14
CA ALA A 104 8.52 16.98 2.49
C ALA A 104 9.79 17.82 2.46
N SER A 105 9.68 19.15 2.35
CA SER A 105 10.84 20.07 2.36
C SER A 105 11.51 20.21 3.71
N LYS A 106 10.81 19.83 4.80
CA LYS A 106 11.32 19.90 6.18
C LYS A 106 11.93 18.60 6.69
N ARG A 107 12.00 17.56 5.88
CA ARG A 107 12.72 16.35 6.26
C ARG A 107 14.21 16.65 6.30
N ASN A 108 14.76 16.81 7.49
CA ASN A 108 16.20 16.88 7.73
C ASN A 108 16.83 15.52 7.35
N VAL A 109 17.07 15.34 6.05
CA VAL A 109 17.81 14.19 5.55
C VAL A 109 19.28 14.56 5.67
N ASP A 110 19.96 14.03 6.68
CA ASP A 110 21.38 14.24 6.96
C ASP A 110 22.31 13.57 5.91
N LEU A 111 21.74 13.20 4.76
CA LEU A 111 22.44 12.50 3.68
C LEU A 111 23.57 13.37 3.11
N GLY A 112 23.32 14.66 2.95
CA GLY A 112 24.32 15.61 2.41
C GLY A 112 25.55 15.71 3.31
N HIS A 113 25.38 15.78 4.62
CA HIS A 113 26.48 15.79 5.59
C HIS A 113 27.24 14.46 5.62
N LYS A 114 26.52 13.33 5.56
CA LYS A 114 27.13 12.00 5.52
C LYS A 114 27.94 11.75 4.28
N VAL A 115 27.44 12.12 3.10
CA VAL A 115 28.18 12.02 1.83
C VAL A 115 29.41 12.91 1.85
N LYS A 116 29.29 14.18 2.31
CA LYS A 116 30.42 15.10 2.41
C LYS A 116 31.50 14.58 3.38
N ALA A 117 31.11 13.99 4.50
CA ALA A 117 32.03 13.39 5.46
C ALA A 117 32.77 12.15 4.88
N LEU A 118 32.12 11.38 4.02
CA LEU A 118 32.72 10.24 3.33
C LEU A 118 33.72 10.67 2.25
N LEU A 119 33.43 11.74 1.52
CA LEU A 119 34.30 12.27 0.46
C LEU A 119 35.55 12.96 1.03
N LEU A 120 35.51 13.48 2.25
CA LEU A 120 36.63 14.14 2.91
C LEU A 120 37.55 13.18 3.69
N LYS A 121 37.22 11.88 3.75
CA LYS A 121 38.03 10.83 4.37
C LYS A 121 38.98 10.11 3.40
N LYS A 122 39.33 10.74 2.28
CA LYS A 122 40.39 10.27 1.37
C LYS A 122 41.69 10.99 1.66
#